data_ffb69b65ad3f42cad464d1804e27c80a
#
_entry.id   ffb69b65ad3f42cad464d1804e27c80a
#
_cell.length_a   1.000
_cell.length_b   1.000
_cell.length_c   1.000
_cell.angle_alpha   90.00
_cell.angle_beta   90.00
_cell.angle_gamma   90.00
#
_symmetry.space_group_name_H-M   'P 1'
#
loop_
_entity.id
_entity.type
_entity.pdbx_description
1 polymer ?
#
loop_
_entity_poly.entity_id
_entity_poly.type
_entity_poly.pdbx_seq_one_letter_code
_entity_poly.pdbx_strand_id
1 'polypeptide(L)'
;MPRRKTSLKKKRADKKKHLRNLKIKQQLKKTIKKFQALLAVKNINEAKALLGKVFSQLDKAAKKRILHPRTADRKKSRLMKKLSNTT
;
A
#
# COMPACT_ATOMS: atom_id res chain seq x y z
N MET A 1 -19.83 -15.13 31.56
CA MET A 1 -19.78 -15.93 30.34
C MET A 1 -18.41 -15.83 29.69
N PRO A 2 -17.69 -16.96 29.47
CA PRO A 2 -16.33 -16.94 28.88
C PRO A 2 -16.29 -16.28 27.51
N ARG A 3 -17.34 -16.40 26.71
CA ARG A 3 -17.42 -15.84 25.36
C ARG A 3 -17.33 -14.32 25.30
N ARG A 4 -17.86 -13.61 26.32
CA ARG A 4 -17.81 -12.14 26.35
C ARG A 4 -16.40 -11.61 26.57
N LYS A 5 -15.64 -12.22 27.49
CA LYS A 5 -14.23 -11.83 27.73
C LYS A 5 -13.37 -12.07 26.50
N THR A 6 -13.56 -13.21 25.82
CA THR A 6 -12.83 -13.55 24.60
C THR A 6 -13.19 -12.57 23.47
N SER A 7 -14.46 -12.20 23.33
CA SER A 7 -14.93 -11.23 22.32
C SER A 7 -14.32 -9.85 22.53
N LEU A 8 -14.20 -9.39 23.78
CA LEU A 8 -13.59 -8.09 24.10
C LEU A 8 -12.12 -8.04 23.73
N LYS A 9 -11.33 -9.08 24.08
CA LYS A 9 -9.94 -9.20 23.68
C LYS A 9 -9.78 -9.23 22.16
N LYS A 10 -10.62 -9.98 21.48
CA LYS A 10 -10.61 -10.08 20.02
C LYS A 10 -10.94 -8.73 19.38
N LYS A 11 -11.93 -8.01 19.88
CA LYS A 11 -12.28 -6.67 19.39
C LYS A 11 -11.14 -5.67 19.56
N ARG A 12 -10.44 -5.69 20.70
CA ARG A 12 -9.27 -4.82 20.92
C ARG A 12 -8.12 -5.14 19.98
N ALA A 13 -7.83 -6.44 19.79
CA ALA A 13 -6.79 -6.88 18.87
C ALA A 13 -7.14 -6.51 17.42
N ASP A 14 -8.40 -6.70 17.02
CA ASP A 14 -8.88 -6.34 15.69
C ASP A 14 -8.82 -4.83 15.45
N LYS A 15 -9.12 -4.02 16.46
CA LYS A 15 -9.02 -2.56 16.39
C LYS A 15 -7.58 -2.12 16.16
N LYS A 16 -6.62 -2.70 16.88
CA LYS A 16 -5.18 -2.41 16.71
C LYS A 16 -4.70 -2.79 15.32
N LYS A 17 -5.08 -3.97 14.83
CA LYS A 17 -4.76 -4.42 13.47
C LYS A 17 -5.35 -3.50 12.43
N HIS A 18 -6.61 -3.11 12.61
CA HIS A 18 -7.29 -2.19 11.69
C HIS A 18 -6.57 -0.84 11.60
N LEU A 19 -6.16 -0.28 12.73
CA LEU A 19 -5.43 0.98 12.78
C LEU A 19 -4.07 0.88 12.09
N ARG A 20 -3.32 -0.21 12.31
CA ARG A 20 -2.05 -0.47 11.61
C ARG A 20 -2.24 -0.59 10.12
N ASN A 21 -3.26 -1.35 9.70
CA ASN A 21 -3.57 -1.54 8.29
C ASN A 21 -3.96 -0.22 7.63
N LEU A 22 -4.73 0.61 8.33
CA LEU A 22 -5.12 1.92 7.84
C LEU A 22 -3.92 2.83 7.63
N LYS A 23 -2.97 2.86 8.59
CA LYS A 23 -1.73 3.63 8.46
C LYS A 23 -0.91 3.20 7.25
N ILE A 24 -0.76 1.89 7.06
CA ILE A 24 -0.02 1.34 5.92
C ILE A 24 -0.68 1.72 4.60
N LYS A 25 -2.01 1.63 4.52
CA LYS A 25 -2.76 2.05 3.33
C LYS A 25 -2.61 3.54 3.05
N GLN A 26 -2.63 4.36 4.08
CA GLN A 26 -2.45 5.82 3.94
C GLN A 26 -1.04 6.17 3.46
N GLN A 27 -0.01 5.53 4.03
CA GLN A 27 1.37 5.72 3.58
C GLN A 27 1.54 5.31 2.12
N LEU A 28 0.93 4.19 1.74
CA LEU A 28 0.97 3.71 0.37
C LEU A 28 0.33 4.71 -0.59
N LYS A 29 -0.83 5.25 -0.24
CA LYS A 29 -1.50 6.29 -1.04
C LYS A 29 -0.64 7.54 -1.19
N LYS A 30 0.00 8.00 -0.11
CA LYS A 30 0.91 9.15 -0.15
C LYS A 30 2.08 8.91 -1.08
N THR A 31 2.69 7.72 -1.00
CA THR A 31 3.83 7.36 -1.84
C THR A 31 3.42 7.31 -3.31
N ILE A 32 2.26 6.74 -3.62
CA ILE A 32 1.73 6.69 -4.98
C ILE A 32 1.44 8.11 -5.51
N LYS A 33 0.89 9.00 -4.69
CA LYS A 33 0.67 10.39 -5.08
C LYS A 33 1.98 11.11 -5.39
N LYS A 34 3.02 10.90 -4.60
CA LYS A 34 4.36 11.45 -4.87
C LYS A 34 4.90 10.95 -6.20
N PHE A 35 4.74 9.64 -6.46
CA PHE A 35 5.15 9.05 -7.73
C PHE A 35 4.43 9.71 -8.90
N GLN A 36 3.13 9.88 -8.81
CA GLN A 36 2.33 10.54 -9.86
C GLN A 36 2.75 12.00 -10.05
N ALA A 37 3.03 12.71 -8.97
CA ALA A 37 3.51 14.08 -9.04
C ALA A 37 4.87 14.17 -9.75
N LEU A 38 5.79 13.25 -9.47
CA LEU A 38 7.09 13.17 -10.14
C LEU A 38 6.92 12.88 -11.65
N LEU A 39 5.98 12.03 -12.03
CA LEU A 39 5.66 11.79 -13.41
C LEU A 39 5.10 13.02 -14.10
N ALA A 40 4.24 13.79 -13.42
CA ALA A 40 3.64 15.01 -13.96
C ALA A 40 4.68 16.08 -14.28
N VAL A 41 5.75 16.19 -13.47
CA VAL A 41 6.86 17.11 -13.72
C VAL A 41 7.97 16.47 -14.58
N LYS A 42 7.76 15.26 -15.09
CA LYS A 42 8.70 14.51 -15.91
C LYS A 42 10.03 14.20 -15.23
N ASN A 43 10.05 14.09 -13.91
CA ASN A 43 11.24 13.69 -13.16
C ASN A 43 11.33 12.18 -13.10
N ILE A 44 11.72 11.57 -14.21
CA ILE A 44 11.62 10.12 -14.41
C ILE A 44 12.62 9.35 -13.53
N ASN A 45 13.82 9.89 -13.33
CA ASN A 45 14.83 9.21 -12.50
C ASN A 45 14.35 9.04 -11.05
N GLU A 46 13.82 10.09 -10.45
CA GLU A 46 13.26 10.02 -9.10
C GLU A 46 12.00 9.17 -9.06
N ALA A 47 11.17 9.24 -10.10
CA ALA A 47 9.97 8.42 -10.19
C ALA A 47 10.31 6.92 -10.22
N LYS A 48 11.33 6.51 -10.96
CA LYS A 48 11.81 5.13 -10.98
C LYS A 48 12.31 4.66 -9.61
N ALA A 49 13.06 5.50 -8.92
CA ALA A 49 13.56 5.20 -7.59
C ALA A 49 12.40 5.04 -6.59
N LEU A 50 11.43 5.94 -6.66
CA LEU A 50 10.24 5.87 -5.81
C LEU A 50 9.37 4.67 -6.14
N LEU A 51 9.29 4.28 -7.41
CA LEU A 51 8.54 3.10 -7.84
C LEU A 51 9.03 1.82 -7.17
N GLY A 52 10.35 1.67 -7.02
CA GLY A 52 10.92 0.55 -6.28
C GLY A 52 10.43 0.49 -4.83
N LYS A 53 10.37 1.64 -4.16
CA LYS A 53 9.81 1.73 -2.80
C LYS A 53 8.33 1.37 -2.77
N VAL A 54 7.55 1.86 -3.73
CA VAL A 54 6.12 1.55 -3.83
C VAL A 54 5.90 0.05 -4.02
N PHE A 55 6.69 -0.57 -4.88
CA PHE A 55 6.60 -2.02 -5.10
C PHE A 55 6.90 -2.79 -3.83
N SER A 56 7.94 -2.41 -3.09
CA SER A 56 8.26 -3.03 -1.79
C SER A 56 7.13 -2.90 -0.80
N GLN A 57 6.51 -1.72 -0.72
CA GLN A 57 5.37 -1.48 0.17
C GLN A 57 4.15 -2.31 -0.23
N LEU A 58 3.87 -2.43 -1.53
CA LEU A 58 2.78 -3.25 -2.06
C LEU A 58 2.99 -4.73 -1.74
N ASP A 59 4.21 -5.23 -1.92
CA ASP A 59 4.57 -6.61 -1.61
C ASP A 59 4.42 -6.90 -0.12
N LYS A 60 4.90 -6.01 0.74
CA LYS A 60 4.74 -6.15 2.19
C LYS A 60 3.29 -6.14 2.61
N ALA A 61 2.49 -5.25 2.03
CA ALA A 61 1.06 -5.18 2.31
C ALA A 61 0.34 -6.46 1.87
N ALA A 62 0.71 -7.02 0.73
CA ALA A 62 0.17 -8.29 0.26
C ALA A 62 0.57 -9.46 1.16
N LYS A 63 1.84 -9.50 1.60
CA LYS A 63 2.33 -10.52 2.55
C LYS A 63 1.59 -10.47 3.87
N LYS A 64 1.30 -9.28 4.40
CA LYS A 64 0.57 -9.09 5.65
C LYS A 64 -0.95 -9.22 5.47
N ARG A 65 -1.42 -9.54 4.28
CA ARG A 65 -2.85 -9.66 3.93
C ARG A 65 -3.64 -8.36 4.15
N ILE A 66 -2.97 -7.21 4.13
CA ILE A 66 -3.61 -5.90 4.15
C ILE A 66 -4.25 -5.62 2.81
N LEU A 67 -3.57 -6.00 1.74
CA LEU A 67 -4.08 -5.97 0.37
C LEU A 67 -4.12 -7.39 -0.19
N HIS A 68 -5.10 -7.67 -1.03
CA HIS A 68 -5.13 -8.91 -1.77
C HIS A 68 -3.98 -8.94 -2.78
N PRO A 69 -3.29 -10.09 -2.99
CA PRO A 69 -2.17 -10.16 -3.94
C PRO A 69 -2.52 -9.68 -5.34
N ARG A 70 -3.71 -9.99 -5.83
CA ARG A 70 -4.19 -9.52 -7.15
C ARG A 70 -4.32 -8.01 -7.20
N THR A 71 -4.77 -7.38 -6.12
CA THR A 71 -4.87 -5.92 -6.04
C THR A 71 -3.49 -5.29 -6.09
N ALA A 72 -2.51 -5.85 -5.39
CA ALA A 72 -1.13 -5.40 -5.42
C ALA A 72 -0.54 -5.51 -6.82
N ASP A 73 -0.76 -6.63 -7.50
CA ASP A 73 -0.28 -6.84 -8.87
C ASP A 73 -0.91 -5.86 -9.86
N ARG A 74 -2.21 -5.59 -9.73
CA ARG A 74 -2.90 -4.59 -10.56
C ARG A 74 -2.31 -3.20 -10.37
N LYS A 75 -2.05 -2.81 -9.12
CA LYS A 75 -1.45 -1.50 -8.82
C LYS A 75 -0.05 -1.38 -9.39
N LYS A 76 0.76 -2.43 -9.27
CA LYS A 76 2.09 -2.47 -9.87
C LYS A 76 2.03 -2.31 -11.39
N SER A 77 1.16 -3.06 -12.05
CA SER A 77 0.99 -3.00 -13.51
C SER A 77 0.57 -1.62 -13.97
N ARG A 78 -0.38 -0.99 -13.28
CA ARG A 78 -0.85 0.35 -13.60
C ARG A 78 0.24 1.39 -13.44
N LEU A 79 1.03 1.31 -12.39
CA LEU A 79 2.13 2.23 -12.13
C LEU A 79 3.23 2.09 -13.18
N MET A 80 3.57 0.86 -13.56
CA MET A 80 4.53 0.61 -14.63
C MET A 80 4.05 1.17 -15.98
N LYS A 81 2.77 1.00 -16.30
CA LYS A 81 2.19 1.56 -17.52
C LYS A 81 2.27 3.08 -17.52
N LYS A 82 1.95 3.72 -16.40
CA LYS A 82 2.07 5.17 -16.27
C LYS A 82 3.49 5.66 -16.49
N LEU A 83 4.46 4.97 -15.90
CA LEU A 83 5.87 5.29 -16.13
C LEU A 83 6.26 5.13 -17.59
N SER A 84 5.87 4.03 -18.19
CA SER A 84 6.14 3.71 -19.62
C SER A 84 5.53 4.75 -20.55
N ASN A 85 4.30 5.16 -20.29
CA ASN A 85 3.60 6.15 -21.11
C ASN A 85 4.21 7.55 -20.97
N THR A 86 4.84 7.84 -19.83
CA THR A 86 5.46 9.15 -19.60
C THR A 86 6.89 9.23 -20.16
N THR A 87 7.55 8.08 -20.22
CA THR A 87 8.86 8.00 -20.88
C THR A 87 8.73 7.88 -22.38
#